data_d95be93147c3e940c90854377606ca18
#
_entry.id   d95be93147c3e940c90854377606ca18
#
_cell.length_a   1.000
_cell.length_b   1.000
_cell.length_c   1.000
_cell.angle_alpha   90.00
_cell.angle_beta   90.00
_cell.angle_gamma   90.00
#
_symmetry.space_group_name_H-M   'P 1'
#
loop_
_entity.id
_entity.type
_entity.pdbx_description
1 polymer ?
#
loop_
_entity_poly.entity_id
_entity_poly.type
_entity_poly.pdbx_seq_one_letter_code
_entity_poly.pdbx_strand_id
1 'polypeptide(L)'
;MIPTLETAIENLGEQFARRNWSYLDVPAGSPMEKSYAWPGPPEENIMICVHKGPDIHEMFHRQDFFFFNFAYSGDYGALSYQYDNHITIRENECYIGQPFAGYALYAHSKQEIIIIGILIQKEAFFKTFLPVLSADTKLFHFFLDPQTYKYSEEFIHLHFDDS
;
A
#
# COMPACT_ATOMS: atom_id res chain seq x y z
N MET A 1 18.53 -19.10 -13.80
CA MET A 1 17.14 -19.51 -14.12
C MET A 1 16.23 -18.42 -13.55
N ILE A 2 15.39 -17.81 -14.36
CA ILE A 2 14.42 -16.80 -13.89
C ILE A 2 13.32 -17.57 -13.16
N PRO A 3 12.98 -17.21 -11.90
CA PRO A 3 11.90 -17.88 -11.17
C PRO A 3 10.56 -17.67 -11.88
N THR A 4 9.66 -18.64 -11.76
CA THR A 4 8.27 -18.43 -12.20
C THR A 4 7.60 -17.37 -11.32
N LEU A 5 6.50 -16.78 -11.79
CA LEU A 5 5.73 -15.80 -11.01
C LEU A 5 5.28 -16.40 -9.67
N GLU A 6 4.81 -17.63 -9.67
CA GLU A 6 4.41 -18.34 -8.45
C GLU A 6 5.57 -18.46 -7.45
N THR A 7 6.75 -18.87 -7.90
CA THR A 7 7.95 -18.95 -7.06
C THR A 7 8.34 -17.57 -6.51
N ALA A 8 8.19 -16.52 -7.32
CA ALA A 8 8.49 -15.16 -6.88
C ALA A 8 7.48 -14.69 -5.80
N ILE A 9 6.20 -14.96 -5.98
CA ILE A 9 5.13 -14.65 -5.01
C ILE A 9 5.39 -15.36 -3.68
N GLU A 10 5.72 -16.66 -3.70
CA GLU A 10 6.06 -17.42 -2.49
C GLU A 10 7.25 -16.80 -1.74
N ASN A 11 8.34 -16.55 -2.44
CA ASN A 11 9.55 -15.99 -1.86
C ASN A 11 9.31 -14.59 -1.27
N LEU A 12 8.57 -13.74 -1.96
CA LEU A 12 8.24 -12.39 -1.48
C LEU A 12 7.29 -12.43 -0.29
N GLY A 13 6.31 -13.35 -0.28
CA GLY A 13 5.42 -13.56 0.85
C GLY A 13 6.17 -13.98 2.10
N GLU A 14 7.12 -14.92 1.99
CA GLU A 14 7.98 -15.32 3.12
C GLU A 14 8.88 -14.18 3.61
N GLN A 15 9.46 -13.41 2.71
CA GLN A 15 10.29 -12.25 3.06
C GLN A 15 9.47 -11.19 3.79
N PHE A 16 8.26 -10.90 3.30
CA PHE A 16 7.36 -9.93 3.92
C PHE A 16 6.97 -10.35 5.34
N ALA A 17 6.58 -11.61 5.53
CA ALA A 17 6.19 -12.14 6.84
C ALA A 17 7.33 -12.09 7.90
N ARG A 18 8.58 -12.12 7.46
CA ARG A 18 9.76 -12.08 8.33
C ARG A 18 10.35 -10.68 8.52
N ARG A 19 9.82 -9.68 7.83
CA ARG A 19 10.39 -8.33 7.84
C ARG A 19 10.13 -7.62 9.17
N ASN A 20 11.17 -7.04 9.72
CA ASN A 20 11.05 -6.13 10.87
C ASN A 20 10.72 -4.72 10.35
N TRP A 21 9.56 -4.23 10.72
CA TRP A 21 9.13 -2.89 10.38
C TRP A 21 9.63 -1.89 11.42
N SER A 22 10.23 -0.81 10.96
CA SER A 22 10.58 0.34 11.80
C SER A 22 9.39 1.28 11.94
N TYR A 23 9.33 1.98 13.06
CA TYR A 23 8.28 2.94 13.34
C TYR A 23 8.84 4.36 13.37
N LEU A 24 8.03 5.30 12.93
CA LEU A 24 8.31 6.72 13.08
C LEU A 24 7.92 7.17 14.48
N ASP A 25 8.75 8.01 15.08
CA ASP A 25 8.44 8.72 16.33
C ASP A 25 7.62 9.99 16.02
N VAL A 26 6.45 9.79 15.44
CA VAL A 26 5.49 10.86 15.15
C VAL A 26 4.15 10.54 15.81
N PRO A 27 3.42 11.54 16.28
CA PRO A 27 2.09 11.31 16.84
C PRO A 27 1.20 10.66 15.76
N ALA A 28 0.72 9.47 16.02
CA ALA A 28 -0.37 8.88 15.27
C ALA A 28 -1.69 9.55 15.67
N GLY A 29 -2.71 9.47 14.84
CA GLY A 29 -4.02 10.02 15.13
C GLY A 29 -4.68 9.41 16.38
N SER A 30 -4.27 8.20 16.74
CA SER A 30 -4.69 7.48 17.94
C SER A 30 -3.49 6.78 18.57
N PRO A 31 -3.45 6.61 19.92
CA PRO A 31 -2.43 5.82 20.60
C PRO A 31 -2.34 4.36 20.13
N MET A 32 -3.38 3.85 19.49
CA MET A 32 -3.44 2.49 18.94
C MET A 32 -2.90 2.40 17.52
N GLU A 33 -2.66 3.53 16.86
CA GLU A 33 -2.12 3.58 15.51
C GLU A 33 -0.59 3.57 15.53
N LYS A 34 -0.02 3.02 14.47
CA LYS A 34 1.42 3.03 14.24
C LYS A 34 1.73 3.71 12.92
N SER A 35 2.83 4.46 12.89
CA SER A 35 3.37 5.04 11.68
C SER A 35 4.63 4.31 11.28
N TYR A 36 4.61 3.65 10.14
CA TYR A 36 5.77 2.90 9.63
C TYR A 36 6.73 3.82 8.87
N ALA A 37 8.02 3.65 9.14
CA ALA A 37 9.09 4.19 8.32
C ALA A 37 9.36 3.26 7.12
N TRP A 38 10.08 3.79 6.13
CA TRP A 38 10.56 2.99 5.01
C TRP A 38 11.29 1.72 5.51
N PRO A 39 10.88 0.53 5.07
CA PRO A 39 11.39 -0.72 5.64
C PRO A 39 12.70 -1.23 5.00
N GLY A 40 13.16 -0.58 3.94
CA GLY A 40 14.37 -0.93 3.19
C GLY A 40 15.56 -0.03 3.49
N PRO A 41 16.72 -0.31 2.87
CA PRO A 41 17.84 0.62 2.88
C PRO A 41 17.45 1.98 2.27
N PRO A 42 18.11 3.09 2.67
CA PRO A 42 17.78 4.41 2.15
C PRO A 42 17.92 4.59 0.63
N GLU A 43 18.80 3.81 0.02
CA GLU A 43 19.04 3.79 -1.43
C GLU A 43 18.03 2.98 -2.22
N GLU A 44 17.24 2.13 -1.57
CA GLU A 44 16.20 1.33 -2.20
C GLU A 44 14.93 2.18 -2.34
N ASN A 45 14.56 2.50 -3.56
CA ASN A 45 13.46 3.41 -3.87
C ASN A 45 12.10 2.73 -4.02
N ILE A 46 12.10 1.45 -4.38
CA ILE A 46 10.90 0.65 -4.65
C ILE A 46 11.06 -0.70 -3.97
N MET A 47 9.99 -1.15 -3.33
CA MET A 47 9.93 -2.47 -2.72
C MET A 47 8.66 -3.16 -3.16
N ILE A 48 8.77 -4.45 -3.49
CA ILE A 48 7.62 -5.31 -3.74
C ILE A 48 7.45 -6.22 -2.54
N CYS A 49 6.24 -6.27 -2.02
CA CYS A 49 5.85 -7.15 -0.94
C CYS A 49 4.61 -7.96 -1.34
N VAL A 50 4.39 -9.08 -0.67
CA VAL A 50 3.24 -9.94 -0.92
C VAL A 50 2.61 -10.31 0.42
N HIS A 51 1.34 -9.98 0.57
CA HIS A 51 0.46 -10.54 1.59
C HIS A 51 -0.21 -11.78 1.02
N LYS A 52 -0.11 -12.90 1.74
CA LYS A 52 -0.66 -14.18 1.30
C LYS A 52 -1.31 -14.91 2.46
N GLY A 53 -2.54 -15.33 2.29
CA GLY A 53 -3.25 -16.13 3.28
C GLY A 53 -4.76 -16.05 3.14
N PRO A 54 -5.50 -16.94 3.83
CA PRO A 54 -6.97 -16.92 3.84
C PRO A 54 -7.54 -15.81 4.73
N ASP A 55 -6.77 -15.36 5.72
CA ASP A 55 -7.17 -14.34 6.69
C ASP A 55 -6.13 -13.23 6.74
N ILE A 56 -6.58 -11.99 6.55
CA ILE A 56 -5.78 -10.78 6.65
C ILE A 56 -6.45 -9.88 7.68
N HIS A 57 -5.72 -9.55 8.75
CA HIS A 57 -6.18 -8.65 9.80
C HIS A 57 -5.06 -7.71 10.18
N GLU A 58 -4.98 -6.58 9.51
CA GLU A 58 -4.03 -5.55 9.86
C GLU A 58 -4.59 -4.66 10.98
N MET A 59 -3.70 -4.19 11.83
CA MET A 59 -4.01 -3.06 12.71
C MET A 59 -4.01 -1.79 11.87
N PHE A 60 -4.88 -0.85 12.20
CA PHE A 60 -4.90 0.45 11.55
C PHE A 60 -3.55 1.13 11.70
N HIS A 61 -2.99 1.60 10.60
CA HIS A 61 -1.63 2.14 10.56
C HIS A 61 -1.46 3.22 9.49
N ARG A 62 -0.33 3.90 9.54
CA ARG A 62 0.13 4.93 8.59
C ARG A 62 1.56 4.60 8.18
N GLN A 63 2.03 5.20 7.09
CA GLN A 63 3.38 5.02 6.59
C GLN A 63 3.86 6.27 5.83
N ASP A 64 5.17 6.50 5.75
CA ASP A 64 5.77 7.69 5.13
C ASP A 64 6.12 7.54 3.65
N PHE A 65 5.55 6.54 2.99
CA PHE A 65 5.79 6.19 1.60
C PHE A 65 4.48 5.91 0.86
N PHE A 66 4.50 5.98 -0.45
CA PHE A 66 3.37 5.58 -1.29
C PHE A 66 3.23 4.07 -1.34
N PHE A 67 2.01 3.59 -1.45
CA PHE A 67 1.72 2.18 -1.63
C PHE A 67 0.63 1.93 -2.66
N PHE A 68 0.78 0.84 -3.36
CA PHE A 68 -0.14 0.33 -4.37
C PHE A 68 -0.42 -1.13 -4.02
N ASN A 69 -1.61 -1.43 -3.55
CA ASN A 69 -1.99 -2.78 -3.14
C ASN A 69 -2.92 -3.41 -4.16
N PHE A 70 -2.39 -4.31 -4.98
CA PHE A 70 -3.12 -5.01 -6.03
C PHE A 70 -3.75 -6.29 -5.49
N ALA A 71 -5.04 -6.48 -5.73
CA ALA A 71 -5.73 -7.75 -5.53
C ALA A 71 -5.34 -8.73 -6.66
N TYR A 72 -4.26 -9.47 -6.48
CA TYR A 72 -3.76 -10.42 -7.48
C TYR A 72 -4.61 -11.69 -7.54
N SER A 73 -5.10 -12.17 -6.40
CA SER A 73 -6.01 -13.29 -6.30
C SER A 73 -6.94 -13.10 -5.12
N GLY A 74 -8.23 -13.17 -5.39
CA GLY A 74 -9.29 -12.98 -4.40
C GLY A 74 -9.49 -11.53 -3.98
N ASP A 75 -10.62 -11.26 -3.36
CA ASP A 75 -11.04 -9.95 -2.90
C ASP A 75 -10.54 -9.68 -1.47
N TYR A 76 -10.18 -8.43 -1.19
CA TYR A 76 -9.87 -7.98 0.16
C TYR A 76 -10.61 -6.67 0.50
N GLY A 77 -10.66 -6.33 1.76
CA GLY A 77 -11.22 -5.08 2.23
C GLY A 77 -10.15 -4.10 2.70
N ALA A 78 -10.41 -2.83 2.57
CA ALA A 78 -9.64 -1.76 3.17
C ALA A 78 -10.54 -0.88 4.05
N LEU A 79 -10.06 -0.59 5.26
CA LEU A 79 -10.63 0.42 6.14
C LEU A 79 -9.91 1.74 5.92
N SER A 80 -10.64 2.83 5.80
CA SER A 80 -10.10 4.18 5.76
C SER A 80 -10.93 5.11 6.61
N TYR A 81 -10.33 6.12 7.22
CA TYR A 81 -11.07 7.12 8.01
C TYR A 81 -11.89 8.08 7.16
N GLN A 82 -11.44 8.37 5.95
CA GLN A 82 -12.01 9.44 5.15
C GLN A 82 -13.51 9.28 4.89
N TYR A 83 -13.97 8.04 4.79
CA TYR A 83 -15.36 7.78 4.38
C TYR A 83 -16.15 6.92 5.36
N ASP A 84 -15.64 6.72 6.57
CA ASP A 84 -16.20 5.74 7.53
C ASP A 84 -16.32 4.35 6.87
N ASN A 85 -15.26 3.91 6.21
CA ASN A 85 -15.37 3.06 5.05
C ASN A 85 -14.77 1.69 5.19
N HIS A 86 -15.61 0.76 4.86
CA HIS A 86 -15.22 -0.53 4.33
C HIS A 86 -15.27 -0.48 2.80
N ILE A 87 -14.12 -0.49 2.16
CA ILE A 87 -14.01 -0.55 0.71
C ILE A 87 -13.63 -1.98 0.34
N THR A 88 -14.36 -2.56 -0.61
CA THR A 88 -14.00 -3.87 -1.17
C THR A 88 -13.15 -3.66 -2.41
N ILE A 89 -11.96 -4.22 -2.41
CA ILE A 89 -11.04 -4.27 -3.55
C ILE A 89 -11.15 -5.66 -4.14
N ARG A 90 -11.68 -5.74 -5.35
CA ARG A 90 -11.89 -7.02 -6.03
C ARG A 90 -10.62 -7.49 -6.73
N GLU A 91 -10.58 -8.77 -7.06
CA GLU A 91 -9.52 -9.30 -7.91
C GLU A 91 -9.35 -8.45 -9.17
N ASN A 92 -8.10 -8.14 -9.55
CA ASN A 92 -7.70 -7.20 -10.60
C ASN A 92 -7.95 -5.71 -10.30
N GLU A 93 -8.24 -5.34 -9.07
CA GLU A 93 -8.30 -3.94 -8.65
C GLU A 93 -7.11 -3.55 -7.79
N CYS A 94 -6.93 -2.24 -7.59
CA CYS A 94 -5.83 -1.70 -6.80
C CYS A 94 -6.31 -0.61 -5.85
N TYR A 95 -5.83 -0.67 -4.60
CA TYR A 95 -5.96 0.38 -3.60
C TYR A 95 -4.64 1.13 -3.48
N ILE A 96 -4.67 2.45 -3.73
CA ILE A 96 -3.49 3.32 -3.68
C ILE A 96 -3.67 4.31 -2.56
N GLY A 97 -2.66 4.43 -1.70
CA GLY A 97 -2.66 5.40 -0.61
C GLY A 97 -1.47 6.35 -0.66
N GLN A 98 -1.72 7.56 -0.17
CA GLN A 98 -0.71 8.59 0.03
C GLN A 98 0.14 8.29 1.27
N PRO A 99 1.35 8.87 1.37
CA PRO A 99 2.05 8.93 2.64
C PRO A 99 1.15 9.50 3.75
N PHE A 100 1.20 8.85 4.90
CA PHE A 100 0.40 9.16 6.09
C PHE A 100 -1.13 8.99 5.97
N ALA A 101 -1.65 8.47 4.85
CA ALA A 101 -3.03 7.99 4.80
C ALA A 101 -3.20 6.82 5.78
N GLY A 102 -4.25 6.90 6.60
CA GLY A 102 -4.55 5.86 7.57
C GLY A 102 -5.41 4.76 6.94
N TYR A 103 -5.01 3.51 7.11
CA TYR A 103 -5.76 2.37 6.61
C TYR A 103 -5.45 1.06 7.37
N ALA A 104 -6.27 0.08 7.15
CA ALA A 104 -6.02 -1.32 7.52
C ALA A 104 -6.61 -2.24 6.45
N LEU A 105 -5.86 -3.27 6.07
CA LEU A 105 -6.36 -4.30 5.19
C LEU A 105 -6.99 -5.42 6.01
N TYR A 106 -8.07 -5.98 5.49
CA TYR A 106 -8.73 -7.13 6.09
C TYR A 106 -9.28 -8.06 5.02
N ALA A 107 -9.27 -9.33 5.29
CA ALA A 107 -9.90 -10.32 4.45
C ALA A 107 -10.22 -11.56 5.27
N HIS A 108 -11.30 -12.22 4.91
CA HIS A 108 -11.65 -13.54 5.41
C HIS A 108 -12.23 -14.35 4.24
N SER A 109 -11.53 -15.38 3.83
CA SER A 109 -11.92 -16.17 2.67
C SER A 109 -11.68 -17.67 2.91
N LYS A 110 -12.43 -18.51 2.21
CA LYS A 110 -12.14 -19.94 2.14
C LYS A 110 -10.96 -20.27 1.21
N GLN A 111 -10.61 -19.35 0.35
CA GLN A 111 -9.50 -19.48 -0.59
C GLN A 111 -8.37 -18.56 -0.17
N GLU A 112 -7.17 -18.88 -0.60
CA GLU A 112 -6.00 -18.03 -0.39
C GLU A 112 -6.14 -16.72 -1.14
N ILE A 113 -5.92 -15.62 -0.44
CA ILE A 113 -5.90 -14.27 -1.00
C ILE A 113 -4.45 -13.87 -1.18
N ILE A 114 -4.15 -13.23 -2.30
CA ILE A 114 -2.83 -12.72 -2.62
C ILE A 114 -2.93 -11.24 -2.97
N ILE A 115 -2.31 -10.40 -2.14
CA ILE A 115 -2.16 -8.97 -2.39
C ILE A 115 -0.71 -8.69 -2.71
N ILE A 116 -0.46 -8.07 -3.88
CA ILE A 116 0.87 -7.60 -4.25
C ILE A 116 0.95 -6.11 -3.92
N GLY A 117 1.82 -5.77 -2.97
CA GLY A 117 2.10 -4.40 -2.59
C GLY A 117 3.34 -3.86 -3.31
N ILE A 118 3.21 -2.70 -3.92
CA ILE A 118 4.35 -1.92 -4.42
C ILE A 118 4.48 -0.70 -3.53
N LEU A 119 5.59 -0.61 -2.82
CA LEU A 119 5.93 0.50 -1.95
C LEU A 119 6.94 1.38 -2.67
N ILE A 120 6.75 2.70 -2.63
CA ILE A 120 7.64 3.65 -3.32
C ILE A 120 7.98 4.78 -2.35
N GLN A 121 9.28 5.00 -2.15
CA GLN A 121 9.74 6.13 -1.36
C GLN A 121 9.23 7.45 -1.94
N LYS A 122 8.83 8.36 -1.07
CA LYS A 122 8.23 9.64 -1.41
C LYS A 122 9.10 10.47 -2.34
N GLU A 123 10.38 10.62 -2.02
CA GLU A 123 11.35 11.39 -2.82
C GLU A 123 11.58 10.75 -4.19
N ALA A 124 11.66 9.43 -4.25
CA ALA A 124 11.82 8.70 -5.50
C ALA A 124 10.59 8.84 -6.39
N PHE A 125 9.40 8.78 -5.80
CA PHE A 125 8.15 8.98 -6.50
C PHE A 125 8.10 10.36 -7.16
N PHE A 126 8.35 11.42 -6.39
CA PHE A 126 8.34 12.78 -6.91
C PHE A 126 9.38 13.02 -8.00
N LYS A 127 10.59 12.52 -7.82
CA LYS A 127 11.65 12.68 -8.81
C LYS A 127 11.33 11.99 -10.14
N THR A 128 10.71 10.83 -10.10
CA THR A 128 10.53 9.97 -11.28
C THR A 128 9.18 10.16 -11.95
N PHE A 129 8.11 10.26 -11.19
CA PHE A 129 6.76 10.26 -11.72
C PHE A 129 6.11 11.62 -11.86
N LEU A 130 6.53 12.61 -11.06
CA LEU A 130 5.97 13.95 -11.12
C LEU A 130 6.03 14.57 -12.53
N PRO A 131 7.14 14.45 -13.29
CA PRO A 131 7.20 14.99 -14.65
C PRO A 131 6.20 14.35 -15.63
N VAL A 132 5.77 13.12 -15.35
CA VAL A 132 4.84 12.34 -16.20
C VAL A 132 3.38 12.63 -15.85
N LEU A 133 3.11 12.99 -14.59
CA LEU A 133 1.75 13.26 -14.09
C LEU A 133 1.21 14.64 -14.47
N SER A 134 1.99 15.49 -15.11
CA SER A 134 1.65 16.89 -15.37
C SER A 134 0.42 17.14 -16.24
N ALA A 135 -0.16 16.11 -16.86
CA ALA A 135 -1.34 16.21 -17.72
C ALA A 135 -2.69 16.01 -16.99
N ASP A 136 -2.71 15.38 -15.84
CA ASP A 136 -3.92 15.14 -15.05
C ASP A 136 -3.88 15.89 -13.72
N THR A 137 -4.67 16.96 -13.63
CA THR A 137 -4.68 17.85 -12.46
C THR A 137 -5.13 17.14 -11.17
N LYS A 138 -6.03 16.16 -11.26
CA LYS A 138 -6.53 15.44 -10.07
C LYS A 138 -5.50 14.47 -9.52
N LEU A 139 -4.87 13.69 -10.38
CA LEU A 139 -3.79 12.79 -10.00
C LEU A 139 -2.59 13.58 -9.47
N PHE A 140 -2.28 14.71 -10.10
CA PHE A 140 -1.21 15.60 -9.67
C PHE A 140 -1.45 16.10 -8.23
N HIS A 141 -2.66 16.58 -7.93
CA HIS A 141 -3.01 17.00 -6.56
C HIS A 141 -2.96 15.84 -5.58
N PHE A 142 -3.53 14.69 -5.94
CA PHE A 142 -3.47 13.51 -5.09
C PHE A 142 -2.04 13.15 -4.69
N PHE A 143 -1.09 13.16 -5.63
CA PHE A 143 0.28 12.75 -5.35
C PHE A 143 1.14 13.87 -4.74
N LEU A 144 0.79 15.15 -4.92
CA LEU A 144 1.55 16.27 -4.34
C LEU A 144 1.10 16.70 -2.95
N ASP A 145 -0.16 16.48 -2.60
CA ASP A 145 -0.73 16.92 -1.34
C ASP A 145 -0.14 16.24 -0.07
N PRO A 146 0.46 15.04 -0.13
CA PRO A 146 1.05 14.42 1.03
C PRO A 146 2.19 15.27 1.59
N GLN A 147 1.93 15.91 2.70
CA GLN A 147 2.91 16.72 3.39
C GLN A 147 3.50 15.96 4.57
N THR A 148 4.78 16.17 4.82
CA THR A 148 5.46 15.65 5.99
C THR A 148 4.70 16.04 7.26
N TYR A 149 4.41 15.07 8.11
CA TYR A 149 3.70 15.24 9.39
C TYR A 149 2.24 15.73 9.29
N LYS A 150 1.67 15.80 8.12
CA LYS A 150 0.24 16.04 7.95
C LYS A 150 -0.42 14.72 7.55
N TYR A 151 -1.31 14.24 8.39
CA TYR A 151 -2.06 13.03 8.10
C TYR A 151 -3.01 13.28 6.92
N SER A 152 -2.96 12.35 5.97
CA SER A 152 -3.86 12.29 4.82
C SER A 152 -4.82 11.13 4.97
N GLU A 153 -6.03 11.31 4.49
CA GLU A 153 -7.05 10.27 4.41
C GLU A 153 -7.36 9.93 2.93
N GLU A 154 -6.58 10.50 2.01
CA GLU A 154 -6.81 10.32 0.58
C GLU A 154 -6.33 8.97 0.06
N PHE A 155 -7.15 8.35 -0.76
CA PHE A 155 -6.83 7.13 -1.48
C PHE A 155 -7.46 7.13 -2.87
N ILE A 156 -6.96 6.25 -3.74
CA ILE A 156 -7.55 5.95 -5.04
C ILE A 156 -7.88 4.45 -5.09
N HIS A 157 -9.10 4.13 -5.55
CA HIS A 157 -9.52 2.79 -5.89
C HIS A 157 -9.54 2.69 -7.41
N LEU A 158 -8.63 1.89 -7.98
CA LEU A 158 -8.54 1.67 -9.41
C LEU A 158 -9.20 0.37 -9.80
N HIS A 159 -10.02 0.42 -10.83
CA HIS A 159 -10.58 -0.72 -11.52
C HIS A 159 -9.85 -0.88 -12.84
N PHE A 160 -9.37 -2.07 -13.12
CA PHE A 160 -8.80 -2.39 -14.41
C PHE A 160 -9.86 -3.13 -15.21
N ASP A 161 -10.48 -2.42 -16.15
CA ASP A 161 -11.40 -3.06 -17.09
C ASP A 161 -10.61 -4.02 -17.99
N ASP A 162 -11.13 -5.22 -18.16
CA ASP A 162 -10.62 -6.16 -19.16
C ASP A 162 -10.81 -5.53 -20.56
N SER A 163 -9.75 -4.99 -21.13
CA SER A 163 -9.72 -4.42 -22.48
C SER A 163 -9.34 -5.45 -23.52
#